data_b34372b2c0c0d81f7129eb1e69d9f543
#
_entry.id   b34372b2c0c0d81f7129eb1e69d9f543
#
_cell.length_a   1.000
_cell.length_b   1.000
_cell.length_c   1.000
_cell.angle_alpha   90.00
_cell.angle_beta   90.00
_cell.angle_gamma   90.00
#
_symmetry.space_group_name_H-M   'P 1'
#
loop_
_entity.id
_entity.type
_entity.pdbx_description
1 polymer ?
#
loop_
_entity_poly.entity_id
_entity_poly.type
_entity_poly.pdbx_seq_one_letter_code
_entity_poly.pdbx_strand_id
1 'polypeptide(L)'
;MSSSSTGSSTGSSTGSSRAVKVSLVPSMVKADALVGMVAVVVDQLRASTTICTALANGAKEVKPYLEPMQAMQAKARYREGTAILGGERMGRRIEGFDCGNSPAEFSRDKVSGKVVLFTTTNGTRVLYHAARAERVVVGCLANLNCLVEFLEHEKRDVHIVCAGVRGELANEDVLAAGAIVSRLMMVAPEDLGAETGRFGGLMTGRCWRWDFGGV
;
A
#
# COMPACT_ATOMS: atom_id res chain seq x y z
N MET A 1 14.93 -16.73 65.60
CA MET A 1 15.59 -15.90 64.57
C MET A 1 15.10 -16.38 63.19
N SER A 2 14.07 -15.77 62.69
CA SER A 2 13.44 -16.13 61.42
C SER A 2 13.84 -15.09 60.38
N SER A 3 14.56 -15.51 59.37
CA SER A 3 14.93 -14.70 58.22
C SER A 3 13.95 -14.91 57.09
N SER A 4 13.14 -13.90 56.78
CA SER A 4 12.25 -13.82 55.67
C SER A 4 13.02 -13.39 54.41
N SER A 5 13.10 -14.25 53.39
CA SER A 5 13.61 -13.91 52.06
C SER A 5 12.47 -13.41 51.20
N THR A 6 12.48 -12.13 50.90
CA THR A 6 11.59 -11.51 49.87
C THR A 6 12.14 -11.81 48.49
N GLY A 7 11.47 -12.69 47.78
CA GLY A 7 11.73 -12.94 46.35
C GLY A 7 11.16 -11.82 45.48
N SER A 8 12.04 -11.03 44.89
CA SER A 8 11.68 -10.04 43.85
C SER A 8 11.45 -10.78 42.54
N SER A 9 10.18 -10.89 42.13
CA SER A 9 9.83 -11.36 40.80
C SER A 9 9.97 -10.20 39.81
N THR A 10 11.08 -10.18 39.07
CA THR A 10 11.22 -9.33 37.89
C THR A 10 10.34 -9.89 36.81
N GLY A 11 9.16 -9.28 36.62
CA GLY A 11 8.30 -9.55 35.48
C GLY A 11 8.99 -9.05 34.21
N SER A 12 9.52 -9.97 33.42
CA SER A 12 9.95 -9.66 32.05
C SER A 12 8.72 -9.34 31.23
N SER A 13 8.50 -8.08 30.92
CA SER A 13 7.54 -7.68 29.89
C SER A 13 8.08 -8.17 28.54
N THR A 14 7.64 -9.36 28.10
CA THR A 14 7.82 -9.80 26.71
C THR A 14 6.94 -8.91 25.83
N GLY A 15 7.48 -7.78 25.39
CA GLY A 15 6.88 -7.01 24.32
C GLY A 15 6.73 -7.95 23.10
N SER A 16 5.49 -8.24 22.72
CA SER A 16 5.22 -9.03 21.52
C SER A 16 5.85 -8.34 20.34
N SER A 17 6.93 -8.88 19.79
CA SER A 17 7.57 -8.36 18.60
C SER A 17 6.62 -8.53 17.42
N ARG A 18 6.32 -7.42 16.73
CA ARG A 18 5.50 -7.41 15.53
C ARG A 18 6.14 -8.26 14.42
N ALA A 19 5.37 -9.16 13.82
CA ALA A 19 5.84 -9.96 12.69
C ALA A 19 5.72 -9.19 11.35
N VAL A 20 6.73 -9.33 10.49
CA VAL A 20 6.69 -8.87 9.09
C VAL A 20 6.81 -10.10 8.19
N LYS A 21 5.79 -10.33 7.37
CA LYS A 21 5.72 -11.46 6.42
C LYS A 21 5.73 -10.93 4.99
N VAL A 22 6.22 -11.73 4.05
CA VAL A 22 6.23 -11.41 2.62
C VAL A 22 5.68 -12.60 1.84
N SER A 23 4.70 -12.34 0.97
CA SER A 23 4.24 -13.26 -0.06
C SER A 23 4.62 -12.72 -1.44
N LEU A 24 5.37 -13.50 -2.20
CA LEU A 24 5.94 -13.08 -3.48
C LEU A 24 4.90 -13.08 -4.62
N VAL A 25 3.78 -13.76 -4.42
CA VAL A 25 2.59 -13.73 -5.27
C VAL A 25 1.33 -13.88 -4.40
N PRO A 26 0.17 -13.40 -4.84
CA PRO A 26 -1.05 -13.42 -4.01
C PRO A 26 -1.51 -14.84 -3.62
N SER A 27 -1.22 -15.85 -4.44
CA SER A 27 -1.58 -17.26 -4.17
C SER A 27 -0.85 -17.86 -2.96
N MET A 28 0.24 -17.25 -2.49
CA MET A 28 0.99 -17.70 -1.30
C MET A 28 0.30 -17.33 0.02
N VAL A 29 -0.72 -16.50 0.00
CA VAL A 29 -1.46 -16.09 1.20
C VAL A 29 -2.97 -16.19 0.96
N LYS A 30 -3.69 -16.83 1.89
CA LYS A 30 -5.15 -16.82 1.89
C LYS A 30 -5.64 -15.46 2.41
N ALA A 31 -6.71 -14.92 1.84
CA ALA A 31 -7.29 -13.64 2.27
C ALA A 31 -7.63 -13.63 3.78
N ASP A 32 -8.12 -14.74 4.32
CA ASP A 32 -8.45 -14.87 5.74
C ASP A 32 -7.22 -14.79 6.67
N ALA A 33 -6.03 -15.14 6.17
CA ALA A 33 -4.79 -15.01 6.93
C ALA A 33 -4.33 -13.54 7.09
N LEU A 34 -4.96 -12.60 6.40
CA LEU A 34 -4.68 -11.17 6.49
C LEU A 34 -5.56 -10.46 7.53
N VAL A 35 -6.56 -11.13 8.09
CA VAL A 35 -7.48 -10.54 9.09
C VAL A 35 -6.68 -10.06 10.31
N GLY A 36 -6.93 -8.83 10.74
CA GLY A 36 -6.25 -8.19 11.87
C GLY A 36 -4.85 -7.65 11.56
N MET A 37 -4.35 -7.86 10.34
CA MET A 37 -3.02 -7.39 9.90
C MET A 37 -3.10 -6.09 9.11
N VAL A 38 -1.94 -5.48 8.88
CA VAL A 38 -1.73 -4.50 7.81
C VAL A 38 -1.21 -5.24 6.58
N ALA A 39 -1.95 -5.20 5.48
CA ALA A 39 -1.50 -5.69 4.19
C ALA A 39 -0.84 -4.56 3.39
N VAL A 40 0.41 -4.75 2.98
CA VAL A 40 1.12 -3.85 2.06
C VAL A 40 1.08 -4.48 0.68
N VAL A 41 0.35 -3.88 -0.24
CA VAL A 41 0.26 -4.35 -1.62
C VAL A 41 1.36 -3.72 -2.46
N VAL A 42 2.16 -4.55 -3.13
CA VAL A 42 3.26 -4.13 -3.99
C VAL A 42 3.02 -4.60 -5.42
N ASP A 43 2.83 -3.64 -6.33
CA ASP A 43 2.84 -3.78 -7.79
C ASP A 43 3.75 -2.66 -8.30
N GLN A 44 5.07 -2.90 -8.25
CA GLN A 44 6.09 -1.88 -8.48
C GLN A 44 6.00 -1.33 -9.90
N LEU A 45 5.83 -2.20 -10.87
CA LEU A 45 5.64 -1.85 -12.27
C LEU A 45 4.34 -2.49 -12.81
N ARG A 46 3.20 -1.76 -12.61
CA ARG A 46 3.24 -0.30 -12.39
C ARG A 46 2.19 0.22 -11.41
N ALA A 47 1.18 -0.58 -11.01
CA ALA A 47 -0.01 -0.06 -10.35
C ALA A 47 0.30 0.70 -9.06
N SER A 48 1.14 0.18 -8.16
CA SER A 48 1.50 0.85 -6.92
C SER A 48 2.18 2.20 -7.19
N THR A 49 3.15 2.24 -8.10
CA THR A 49 3.84 3.48 -8.48
C THR A 49 2.88 4.49 -9.10
N THR A 50 1.97 4.03 -9.96
CA THR A 50 0.96 4.90 -10.61
C THR A 50 -0.01 5.49 -9.59
N ILE A 51 -0.52 4.69 -8.67
CA ILE A 51 -1.41 5.13 -7.60
C ILE A 51 -0.71 6.19 -6.74
N CYS A 52 0.50 5.91 -6.27
CA CYS A 52 1.28 6.84 -5.46
C CYS A 52 1.56 8.15 -6.21
N THR A 53 1.89 8.08 -7.49
CA THR A 53 2.12 9.27 -8.34
C THR A 53 0.85 10.09 -8.51
N ALA A 54 -0.29 9.46 -8.79
CA ALA A 54 -1.56 10.16 -8.93
C ALA A 54 -1.92 10.93 -7.65
N LEU A 55 -1.76 10.30 -6.49
CA LEU A 55 -2.05 10.90 -5.19
C LEU A 55 -1.05 12.03 -4.85
N ALA A 56 0.24 11.84 -5.11
CA ALA A 56 1.26 12.87 -4.93
C ALA A 56 1.01 14.09 -5.82
N ASN A 57 0.46 13.89 -7.00
CA ASN A 57 0.07 14.94 -7.93
C ASN A 57 -1.29 15.58 -7.62
N GLY A 58 -1.89 15.25 -6.48
CA GLY A 58 -3.09 15.91 -5.97
C GLY A 58 -4.40 15.26 -6.39
N ALA A 59 -4.40 14.01 -6.85
CA ALA A 59 -5.64 13.26 -6.96
C ALA A 59 -6.33 13.23 -5.59
N LYS A 60 -7.63 13.49 -5.56
CA LYS A 60 -8.42 13.48 -4.34
C LYS A 60 -8.50 12.07 -3.74
N GLU A 61 -8.61 11.09 -4.62
CA GLU A 61 -8.78 9.69 -4.29
C GLU A 61 -8.46 8.83 -5.52
N VAL A 62 -8.00 7.59 -5.30
CA VAL A 62 -7.91 6.57 -6.34
C VAL A 62 -8.80 5.41 -5.92
N LYS A 63 -9.81 5.05 -6.68
CA LYS A 63 -10.75 3.93 -6.42
C LYS A 63 -10.44 2.75 -7.33
N PRO A 64 -10.05 1.59 -6.78
CA PRO A 64 -9.82 0.40 -7.59
C PRO A 64 -11.13 -0.25 -8.01
N TYR A 65 -11.13 -0.81 -9.20
CA TYR A 65 -12.21 -1.63 -9.75
C TYR A 65 -11.63 -2.90 -10.35
N LEU A 66 -12.32 -4.02 -10.20
CA LEU A 66 -11.90 -5.28 -10.81
C LEU A 66 -12.10 -5.25 -12.32
N GLU A 67 -13.23 -4.68 -12.78
CA GLU A 67 -13.58 -4.70 -14.19
C GLU A 67 -13.73 -3.28 -14.77
N PRO A 68 -13.31 -3.06 -16.04
CA PRO A 68 -13.43 -1.76 -16.72
C PRO A 68 -14.85 -1.21 -16.72
N MET A 69 -15.83 -2.06 -16.96
CA MET A 69 -17.23 -1.67 -16.99
C MET A 69 -17.71 -1.08 -15.67
N GLN A 70 -17.25 -1.64 -14.55
CA GLN A 70 -17.56 -1.11 -13.21
C GLN A 70 -17.01 0.31 -13.03
N ALA A 71 -15.76 0.55 -13.45
CA ALA A 71 -15.15 1.88 -13.39
C ALA A 71 -15.91 2.89 -14.29
N MET A 72 -16.31 2.49 -15.49
CA MET A 72 -17.11 3.33 -16.41
C MET A 72 -18.49 3.66 -15.83
N GLN A 73 -19.19 2.67 -15.27
CA GLN A 73 -20.48 2.88 -14.60
C GLN A 73 -20.35 3.79 -13.37
N ALA A 74 -19.27 3.62 -12.61
CA ALA A 74 -19.00 4.50 -11.49
C ALA A 74 -18.74 5.94 -11.94
N LYS A 75 -17.99 6.16 -13.05
CA LYS A 75 -17.73 7.51 -13.59
C LYS A 75 -19.02 8.26 -13.89
N ALA A 76 -20.05 7.58 -14.38
CA ALA A 76 -21.34 8.21 -14.69
C ALA A 76 -22.04 8.83 -13.47
N ARG A 77 -21.64 8.47 -12.25
CA ARG A 77 -22.18 9.05 -11.00
C ARG A 77 -21.44 10.31 -10.55
N TYR A 78 -20.34 10.66 -11.20
CA TYR A 78 -19.56 11.86 -10.90
C TYR A 78 -19.94 13.00 -11.82
N ARG A 79 -19.89 14.22 -11.27
CA ARG A 79 -20.03 15.42 -12.11
C ARG A 79 -18.92 15.45 -13.14
N GLU A 80 -19.23 15.94 -14.33
CA GLU A 80 -18.26 16.08 -15.41
C GLU A 80 -16.99 16.81 -14.95
N GLY A 81 -15.82 16.30 -15.33
CA GLY A 81 -14.53 16.84 -14.98
C GLY A 81 -14.02 16.50 -13.56
N THR A 82 -14.84 15.90 -12.67
CA THR A 82 -14.43 15.60 -11.28
C THR A 82 -13.88 14.19 -11.09
N ALA A 83 -14.01 13.31 -12.08
CA ALA A 83 -13.44 11.97 -12.07
C ALA A 83 -12.83 11.61 -13.42
N ILE A 84 -11.77 10.81 -13.40
CA ILE A 84 -11.11 10.25 -14.58
C ILE A 84 -10.98 8.74 -14.47
N LEU A 85 -10.96 8.08 -15.64
CA LEU A 85 -10.68 6.65 -15.77
C LEU A 85 -9.21 6.43 -16.04
N GLY A 86 -8.56 5.59 -15.23
CA GLY A 86 -7.18 5.16 -15.42
C GLY A 86 -7.06 3.65 -15.38
N GLY A 87 -6.17 3.09 -16.17
CA GLY A 87 -5.92 1.67 -16.10
C GLY A 87 -5.56 0.99 -17.41
N GLU A 88 -5.34 -0.33 -17.29
CA GLU A 88 -4.87 -1.15 -18.41
C GLU A 88 -5.48 -2.55 -18.39
N ARG A 89 -5.46 -3.18 -19.56
CA ARG A 89 -5.57 -4.62 -19.73
C ARG A 89 -4.45 -5.11 -20.65
N MET A 90 -3.72 -6.13 -20.21
CA MET A 90 -2.58 -6.69 -20.95
C MET A 90 -1.51 -5.63 -21.30
N GLY A 91 -1.27 -4.66 -20.41
CA GLY A 91 -0.29 -3.58 -20.58
C GLY A 91 -0.75 -2.43 -21.49
N ARG A 92 -1.96 -2.47 -22.06
CA ARG A 92 -2.49 -1.45 -22.98
C ARG A 92 -3.59 -0.65 -22.29
N ARG A 93 -3.62 0.67 -22.54
CA ARG A 93 -4.73 1.52 -22.09
C ARG A 93 -6.06 0.96 -22.59
N ILE A 94 -7.04 0.91 -21.70
CA ILE A 94 -8.40 0.47 -22.00
C ILE A 94 -9.07 1.51 -22.90
N GLU A 95 -9.81 1.05 -23.90
CA GLU A 95 -10.58 1.95 -24.77
C GLU A 95 -11.59 2.76 -23.95
N GLY A 96 -11.69 4.06 -24.25
CA GLY A 96 -12.55 4.99 -23.51
C GLY A 96 -11.97 5.45 -22.15
N PHE A 97 -10.77 5.03 -21.77
CA PHE A 97 -10.11 5.52 -20.56
C PHE A 97 -9.26 6.77 -20.83
N ASP A 98 -9.24 7.67 -19.85
CA ASP A 98 -8.50 8.94 -19.91
C ASP A 98 -6.98 8.74 -19.80
N CYS A 99 -6.56 7.70 -19.03
CA CYS A 99 -5.16 7.33 -18.79
C CYS A 99 -4.97 5.82 -18.88
N GLY A 100 -3.76 5.38 -19.24
CA GLY A 100 -3.32 4.00 -19.08
C GLY A 100 -2.88 3.70 -17.64
N ASN A 101 -1.80 2.90 -17.50
CA ASN A 101 -1.18 2.59 -16.21
C ASN A 101 0.28 3.09 -16.16
N SER A 102 0.61 4.16 -16.89
CA SER A 102 1.93 4.80 -16.76
C SER A 102 1.86 5.94 -15.74
N PRO A 103 2.74 5.98 -14.72
CA PRO A 103 2.78 7.10 -13.77
C PRO A 103 2.87 8.46 -14.46
N ALA A 104 3.58 8.56 -15.60
CA ALA A 104 3.73 9.80 -16.38
C ALA A 104 2.40 10.33 -16.95
N GLU A 105 1.37 9.49 -17.07
CA GLU A 105 0.05 9.93 -17.55
C GLU A 105 -0.78 10.62 -16.46
N PHE A 106 -0.36 10.56 -15.20
CA PHE A 106 -1.07 11.13 -14.05
C PHE A 106 -0.42 12.42 -13.56
N SER A 107 -0.19 13.37 -14.50
CA SER A 107 0.35 14.68 -14.17
C SER A 107 -0.58 15.49 -13.27
N ARG A 108 -0.02 16.47 -12.55
CA ARG A 108 -0.78 17.34 -11.64
C ARG A 108 -1.99 18.01 -12.32
N ASP A 109 -1.80 18.52 -13.52
CA ASP A 109 -2.87 19.19 -14.29
C ASP A 109 -4.02 18.24 -14.64
N LYS A 110 -3.71 16.96 -14.79
CA LYS A 110 -4.68 15.95 -15.17
C LYS A 110 -5.47 15.39 -13.99
N VAL A 111 -4.83 15.25 -12.82
CA VAL A 111 -5.42 14.53 -11.67
C VAL A 111 -5.77 15.40 -10.48
N SER A 112 -5.22 16.61 -10.36
CA SER A 112 -5.41 17.44 -9.17
C SER A 112 -6.89 17.72 -8.88
N GLY A 113 -7.31 17.42 -7.66
CA GLY A 113 -8.68 17.58 -7.19
C GLY A 113 -9.69 16.55 -7.73
N LYS A 114 -9.26 15.61 -8.57
CA LYS A 114 -10.14 14.61 -9.19
C LYS A 114 -10.06 13.26 -8.49
N VAL A 115 -11.12 12.47 -8.65
CA VAL A 115 -11.13 11.05 -8.31
C VAL A 115 -10.64 10.23 -9.50
N VAL A 116 -9.69 9.33 -9.26
CA VAL A 116 -9.19 8.39 -10.26
C VAL A 116 -9.90 7.06 -10.06
N LEU A 117 -10.68 6.62 -11.04
CA LEU A 117 -11.33 5.30 -11.07
C LEU A 117 -10.39 4.36 -11.81
N PHE A 118 -9.77 3.43 -11.09
CA PHE A 118 -8.58 2.74 -11.55
C PHE A 118 -8.77 1.23 -11.66
N THR A 119 -8.30 0.63 -12.77
CA THR A 119 -8.36 -0.83 -12.94
C THR A 119 -7.13 -1.34 -13.69
N THR A 120 -6.53 -2.42 -13.17
CA THR A 120 -5.35 -3.07 -13.78
C THR A 120 -5.50 -4.58 -13.78
N THR A 121 -4.66 -5.24 -14.55
CA THR A 121 -4.67 -6.71 -14.70
C THR A 121 -4.30 -7.41 -13.38
N ASN A 122 -3.28 -6.92 -12.68
CA ASN A 122 -2.72 -7.55 -11.47
C ASN A 122 -3.00 -6.71 -10.21
N GLY A 123 -2.59 -5.46 -10.16
CA GLY A 123 -2.60 -4.62 -8.96
C GLY A 123 -3.98 -4.47 -8.32
N THR A 124 -5.05 -4.23 -9.10
CA THR A 124 -6.39 -4.12 -8.52
C THR A 124 -6.89 -5.45 -7.95
N ARG A 125 -6.53 -6.59 -8.55
CA ARG A 125 -6.90 -7.90 -8.03
C ARG A 125 -6.26 -8.18 -6.67
N VAL A 126 -4.98 -7.83 -6.50
CA VAL A 126 -4.31 -8.04 -5.21
C VAL A 126 -4.81 -7.07 -4.14
N LEU A 127 -5.19 -5.85 -4.49
CA LEU A 127 -5.87 -4.95 -3.56
C LEU A 127 -7.18 -5.58 -3.03
N TYR A 128 -8.01 -6.15 -3.90
CA TYR A 128 -9.22 -6.87 -3.49
C TYR A 128 -8.91 -8.15 -2.69
N HIS A 129 -7.87 -8.88 -3.06
CA HIS A 129 -7.42 -10.03 -2.29
C HIS A 129 -7.04 -9.65 -0.85
N ALA A 130 -6.39 -8.50 -0.69
CA ALA A 130 -5.96 -7.96 0.59
C ALA A 130 -7.11 -7.28 1.39
N ALA A 131 -8.30 -7.12 0.82
CA ALA A 131 -9.41 -6.35 1.42
C ALA A 131 -9.87 -6.84 2.80
N ARG A 132 -9.55 -8.09 3.18
CA ARG A 132 -9.86 -8.64 4.51
C ARG A 132 -8.86 -8.22 5.60
N ALA A 133 -7.76 -7.61 5.24
CA ALA A 133 -6.84 -7.03 6.21
C ALA A 133 -7.50 -5.88 6.97
N GLU A 134 -7.07 -5.65 8.19
CA GLU A 134 -7.54 -4.50 8.99
C GLU A 134 -7.20 -3.16 8.32
N ARG A 135 -6.06 -3.12 7.63
CA ARG A 135 -5.64 -2.01 6.78
C ARG A 135 -4.98 -2.53 5.52
N VAL A 136 -5.29 -1.91 4.40
CA VAL A 136 -4.58 -2.13 3.14
C VAL A 136 -3.87 -0.85 2.76
N VAL A 137 -2.57 -0.93 2.53
CA VAL A 137 -1.73 0.18 2.08
C VAL A 137 -0.98 -0.21 0.82
N VAL A 138 -0.68 0.77 -0.01
CA VAL A 138 0.08 0.56 -1.24
C VAL A 138 1.55 0.87 -0.99
N GLY A 139 2.42 -0.07 -1.36
CA GLY A 139 3.88 0.05 -1.23
C GLY A 139 4.57 0.06 -2.58
N CYS A 140 5.54 0.96 -2.75
CA CYS A 140 6.47 0.99 -3.88
C CYS A 140 7.74 1.77 -3.48
N LEU A 141 8.77 1.73 -4.31
CA LEU A 141 9.99 2.48 -4.04
C LEU A 141 9.75 4.01 -3.97
N ALA A 142 8.75 4.52 -4.71
CA ALA A 142 8.45 5.95 -4.74
C ALA A 142 7.90 6.48 -3.40
N ASN A 143 7.24 5.66 -2.60
CA ASN A 143 6.71 6.05 -1.29
C ASN A 143 7.40 5.36 -0.11
N LEU A 144 8.56 4.74 -0.33
CA LEU A 144 9.25 3.88 0.63
C LEU A 144 9.41 4.54 2.01
N ASN A 145 9.90 5.76 2.09
CA ASN A 145 10.13 6.45 3.35
C ASN A 145 8.83 6.70 4.12
N CYS A 146 7.80 7.23 3.46
CA CYS A 146 6.49 7.46 4.10
C CYS A 146 5.82 6.15 4.53
N LEU A 147 5.99 5.09 3.74
CA LEU A 147 5.46 3.77 4.08
C LEU A 147 6.15 3.19 5.31
N VAL A 148 7.48 3.27 5.36
CA VAL A 148 8.25 2.78 6.51
C VAL A 148 7.88 3.56 7.77
N GLU A 149 7.86 4.88 7.72
CA GLU A 149 7.43 5.74 8.82
C GLU A 149 6.02 5.37 9.34
N PHE A 150 5.06 5.13 8.42
CA PHE A 150 3.74 4.64 8.81
C PHE A 150 3.80 3.29 9.49
N LEU A 151 4.55 2.34 8.92
CA LEU A 151 4.65 0.99 9.44
C LEU A 151 5.38 0.92 10.79
N GLU A 152 6.30 1.84 11.09
CA GLU A 152 6.98 1.93 12.40
C GLU A 152 6.00 2.22 13.55
N HIS A 153 5.04 3.09 13.30
CA HIS A 153 3.99 3.43 14.27
C HIS A 153 2.85 2.41 14.33
N GLU A 154 2.83 1.44 13.43
CA GLU A 154 1.81 0.40 13.39
C GLU A 154 2.20 -0.75 14.33
N LYS A 155 1.24 -1.16 15.18
CA LYS A 155 1.46 -2.23 16.17
C LYS A 155 1.06 -3.61 15.68
N ARG A 156 0.30 -3.65 14.59
CA ARG A 156 -0.18 -4.92 14.01
C ARG A 156 0.92 -5.61 13.23
N ASP A 157 0.77 -6.90 13.08
CA ASP A 157 1.56 -7.67 12.13
C ASP A 157 1.39 -7.11 10.72
N VAL A 158 2.47 -7.12 9.94
CA VAL A 158 2.51 -6.62 8.58
C VAL A 158 2.67 -7.78 7.61
N HIS A 159 1.86 -7.81 6.57
CA HIS A 159 2.02 -8.76 5.48
C HIS A 159 2.20 -8.02 4.16
N ILE A 160 3.37 -8.09 3.58
CA ILE A 160 3.67 -7.54 2.26
C ILE A 160 3.23 -8.57 1.22
N VAL A 161 2.36 -8.17 0.29
CA VAL A 161 1.82 -9.04 -0.76
C VAL A 161 2.20 -8.44 -2.11
N CYS A 162 3.12 -9.11 -2.80
CA CYS A 162 3.51 -8.77 -4.16
C CYS A 162 2.40 -9.19 -5.14
N ALA A 163 2.13 -8.35 -6.14
CA ALA A 163 1.09 -8.62 -7.14
C ALA A 163 1.51 -9.71 -8.12
N GLY A 164 2.79 -9.76 -8.45
CA GLY A 164 3.30 -10.62 -9.49
C GLY A 164 2.75 -10.28 -10.88
N VAL A 165 3.10 -11.08 -11.85
CA VAL A 165 2.60 -10.96 -13.22
C VAL A 165 1.94 -12.27 -13.62
N ARG A 166 0.62 -12.27 -13.89
CA ARG A 166 -0.15 -13.44 -14.30
C ARG A 166 -0.05 -14.64 -13.34
N GLY A 167 0.14 -14.37 -12.04
CA GLY A 167 0.31 -15.41 -11.02
C GLY A 167 1.75 -15.88 -10.83
N GLU A 168 2.69 -15.38 -11.62
CA GLU A 168 4.11 -15.61 -11.51
C GLU A 168 4.81 -14.47 -10.75
N LEU A 169 6.02 -14.75 -10.29
CA LEU A 169 6.85 -13.80 -9.57
C LEU A 169 7.29 -12.63 -10.49
N ALA A 170 7.19 -11.39 -9.99
CA ALA A 170 7.75 -10.20 -10.61
C ALA A 170 8.97 -9.74 -9.83
N ASN A 171 10.13 -9.70 -10.47
CA ASN A 171 11.40 -9.36 -9.81
C ASN A 171 11.37 -7.95 -9.20
N GLU A 172 10.75 -7.00 -9.86
CA GLU A 172 10.59 -5.63 -9.39
C GLU A 172 9.75 -5.51 -8.12
N ASP A 173 8.72 -6.35 -7.97
CA ASP A 173 7.90 -6.41 -6.76
C ASP A 173 8.73 -6.97 -5.59
N VAL A 174 9.50 -8.02 -5.85
CA VAL A 174 10.40 -8.65 -4.87
C VAL A 174 11.45 -7.66 -4.39
N LEU A 175 12.06 -6.91 -5.31
CA LEU A 175 13.04 -5.89 -4.97
C LEU A 175 12.41 -4.78 -4.11
N ALA A 176 11.22 -4.32 -4.46
CA ALA A 176 10.51 -3.30 -3.69
C ALA A 176 10.11 -3.82 -2.30
N ALA A 177 9.60 -5.05 -2.20
CA ALA A 177 9.29 -5.70 -0.92
C ALA A 177 10.54 -5.87 -0.06
N GLY A 178 11.66 -6.31 -0.65
CA GLY A 178 12.95 -6.41 0.02
C GLY A 178 13.46 -5.08 0.57
N ALA A 179 13.31 -4.00 -0.19
CA ALA A 179 13.66 -2.65 0.26
C ALA A 179 12.82 -2.20 1.45
N ILE A 180 11.49 -2.48 1.43
CA ILE A 180 10.59 -2.18 2.57
C ILE A 180 11.04 -2.94 3.82
N VAL A 181 11.27 -4.26 3.71
CA VAL A 181 11.73 -5.09 4.84
C VAL A 181 13.08 -4.60 5.37
N SER A 182 14.05 -4.37 4.48
CA SER A 182 15.38 -3.89 4.86
C SER A 182 15.31 -2.58 5.63
N ARG A 183 14.52 -1.63 5.18
CA ARG A 183 14.35 -0.35 5.87
C ARG A 183 13.67 -0.51 7.23
N LEU A 184 12.66 -1.36 7.34
CA LEU A 184 12.00 -1.67 8.63
C LEU A 184 12.95 -2.33 9.64
N MET A 185 13.91 -3.13 9.17
CA MET A 185 14.91 -3.77 10.02
C MET A 185 16.04 -2.82 10.45
N MET A 186 16.31 -1.77 9.68
CA MET A 186 17.39 -0.79 9.96
C MET A 186 16.97 0.28 10.96
N VAL A 187 15.67 0.51 11.12
CA VAL A 187 15.17 1.52 12.06
C VAL A 187 14.91 0.84 13.39
N ALA A 188 15.89 0.93 14.31
CA ALA A 188 15.66 0.57 15.71
C ALA A 188 14.73 1.62 16.34
N PRO A 189 13.78 1.22 17.21
CA PRO A 189 12.87 2.15 17.89
C PRO A 189 13.58 3.26 18.69
N GLU A 190 14.84 3.07 19.02
CA GLU A 190 15.68 3.97 19.82
C GLU A 190 16.29 5.12 18.99
N ASP A 191 16.37 4.97 17.66
CA ASP A 191 16.99 5.97 16.77
C ASP A 191 16.02 7.03 16.21
N LEU A 192 14.73 6.91 16.51
CA LEU A 192 13.69 7.82 16.03
C LEU A 192 13.71 9.24 16.66
N GLY A 193 14.63 9.51 17.58
CA GLY A 193 14.61 10.75 18.37
C GLY A 193 15.32 11.96 17.79
N ALA A 194 16.20 11.84 16.77
CA ALA A 194 17.15 12.90 16.54
C ALA A 194 17.23 13.53 15.13
N GLU A 195 16.78 12.93 14.01
CA GLU A 195 17.09 13.48 12.69
C GLU A 195 15.95 13.51 11.62
N THR A 196 14.68 13.54 11.99
CA THR A 196 13.60 13.68 11.01
C THR A 196 13.43 15.10 10.45
N GLY A 197 14.35 16.01 10.76
CA GLY A 197 14.23 17.45 10.48
C GLY A 197 14.66 17.94 9.09
N ARG A 198 15.16 17.12 8.16
CA ARG A 198 15.81 17.68 6.94
C ARG A 198 15.39 17.17 5.57
N PHE A 199 14.39 16.33 5.43
CA PHE A 199 13.81 16.01 4.12
C PHE A 199 12.31 16.39 4.02
N GLY A 200 11.95 17.49 4.63
CA GLY A 200 10.64 18.10 4.51
C GLY A 200 10.51 18.90 3.20
N GLY A 201 10.20 18.24 2.12
CA GLY A 201 9.93 18.97 0.90
C GLY A 201 9.73 18.05 -0.29
N LEU A 202 8.66 17.28 -0.35
CA LEU A 202 7.85 16.94 -1.52
C LEU A 202 6.85 15.79 -1.32
N MET A 203 6.77 15.18 -0.13
CA MET A 203 5.75 14.17 0.13
C MET A 203 5.15 14.38 1.51
N THR A 204 4.29 15.40 1.66
CA THR A 204 3.52 15.59 2.89
C THR A 204 2.53 14.45 3.06
N GLY A 205 2.92 13.50 3.85
CA GLY A 205 2.21 12.64 4.75
C GLY A 205 0.73 12.36 4.53
N ARG A 206 0.38 11.55 3.54
CA ARG A 206 -0.84 10.76 3.64
C ARG A 206 -0.50 9.33 3.26
N CYS A 207 -0.30 8.48 4.26
CA CYS A 207 -0.37 7.05 4.08
C CYS A 207 -1.82 6.71 3.73
N TRP A 208 -2.07 6.25 2.52
CA TRP A 208 -3.41 6.09 1.98
C TRP A 208 -4.02 4.79 2.49
N ARG A 209 -5.06 4.93 3.29
CA ARG A 209 -5.95 3.85 3.70
C ARG A 209 -6.98 3.63 2.59
N TRP A 210 -7.12 2.40 2.13
CA TRP A 210 -8.24 2.01 1.29
C TRP A 210 -9.48 1.80 2.17
N ASP A 211 -10.54 2.51 1.85
CA ASP A 211 -11.86 2.24 2.38
C ASP A 211 -12.64 1.50 1.29
N PHE A 212 -12.82 0.21 1.47
CA PHE A 212 -13.65 -0.62 0.59
C PHE A 212 -15.15 -0.37 0.85
N GLY A 213 -15.56 0.88 1.13
CA GLY A 213 -16.92 1.28 1.45
C GLY A 213 -17.98 0.32 0.91
N GLY A 214 -18.52 -0.52 1.78
CA GLY A 214 -19.67 -1.41 1.65
C GLY A 214 -19.84 -2.12 0.30
N VAL A 215 -19.26 -3.33 0.13
CA VAL A 215 -19.73 -4.32 -0.84
C VAL A 215 -20.71 -5.22 -0.13
#